data_24099df2f87e48597e217860aa29ff3c
#
_entry.id   24099df2f87e48597e217860aa29ff3c
#
_cell.length_a   1.000
_cell.length_b   1.000
_cell.length_c   1.000
_cell.angle_alpha   90.00
_cell.angle_beta   90.00
_cell.angle_gamma   90.00
#
_symmetry.space_group_name_H-M   'P 1'
#
loop_
_entity.id
_entity.type
_entity.pdbx_description
1 polymer ?
#
loop_
_entity_poly.entity_id
_entity_poly.type
_entity_poly.pdbx_seq_one_letter_code
_entity_poly.pdbx_strand_id
1 'polypeptide(L)'
;METKTTFEKANPIFNTAKMTLYWLAQSGVPNARLYLHETGFDSDFNPSTIPAFEACALPNTIAQEIRYTAINDLVRKADNRNILDLACGYSPRGLDMIEEGYRYHGGDLQMVVPQIEPIVKKLAKDKADMVSYSVVDVTNYNSVMAAADQLTGPITVITEGLMVYLSEYEKRSLCDNIASVLRKHGGCWICPDFNTNEYAMEFSSLFVGEHALETVKNTMKQYAEKSGGNLKKNMSVDVSSNMEIFSNAGLEVEILPFGTDDIKLYSYSLMEEEKRVALRKLFKKGSIWKSVLKKECQQSPSIPDNYVSGFSTNLRIENDVLSITIVSRLDSLTAPLLIEKYEDVEREYTIHRVTFDLESLSYVSSAGLRVLTMIRESVGNNAVVENCNDTIAKILKQADFVVLPMCFLKNFTKN
;
A
#
# COMPACT_ATOMS: atom_id res chain seq x y z
N MET A 1 12.84 -15.19 27.99
CA MET A 1 11.50 -15.40 27.38
C MET A 1 10.89 -14.02 27.25
N GLU A 2 11.09 -13.35 26.13
CA GLU A 2 10.40 -12.10 25.85
C GLU A 2 8.92 -12.42 25.61
N THR A 3 8.08 -11.80 26.38
CA THR A 3 6.62 -11.91 26.25
C THR A 3 6.22 -11.28 24.91
N LYS A 4 5.80 -12.11 23.94
CA LYS A 4 5.17 -11.63 22.71
C LYS A 4 4.13 -10.58 23.08
N THR A 5 4.22 -9.42 22.49
CA THR A 5 3.27 -8.33 22.77
C THR A 5 1.84 -8.79 22.45
N THR A 6 0.86 -8.28 23.14
CA THR A 6 -0.56 -8.61 22.93
C THR A 6 -0.99 -8.34 21.47
N PHE A 7 -0.32 -7.40 20.82
CA PHE A 7 -0.56 -7.01 19.42
C PHE A 7 -0.04 -8.05 18.43
N GLU A 8 1.15 -8.64 18.64
CA GLU A 8 1.67 -9.73 17.79
C GLU A 8 0.78 -10.97 17.79
N LYS A 9 0.07 -11.21 18.91
CA LYS A 9 -0.93 -12.28 18.99
C LYS A 9 -2.22 -11.96 18.24
N ALA A 10 -2.51 -10.69 18.03
CA ALA A 10 -3.77 -10.22 17.46
C ALA A 10 -3.72 -9.95 15.95
N ASN A 11 -2.54 -9.75 15.34
CA ASN A 11 -2.42 -9.38 13.94
C ASN A 11 -1.70 -10.45 13.10
N PRO A 12 -2.44 -11.30 12.35
CA PRO A 12 -1.86 -12.35 11.52
C PRO A 12 -1.01 -11.82 10.34
N ILE A 13 -1.10 -10.53 9.98
CA ILE A 13 -0.36 -9.90 8.87
C ILE A 13 1.15 -9.99 9.11
N PHE A 14 1.63 -9.78 10.35
CA PHE A 14 3.05 -9.90 10.68
C PHE A 14 3.62 -11.32 10.44
N ASN A 15 2.81 -12.33 10.72
CA ASN A 15 3.22 -13.71 10.45
C ASN A 15 3.36 -13.97 8.94
N THR A 16 2.56 -13.30 8.11
CA THR A 16 2.66 -13.42 6.65
C THR A 16 3.98 -12.84 6.13
N ALA A 17 4.40 -11.67 6.64
CA ALA A 17 5.67 -11.06 6.26
C ALA A 17 6.88 -11.93 6.66
N LYS A 18 6.86 -12.54 7.84
CA LYS A 18 7.89 -13.51 8.27
C LYS A 18 7.92 -14.76 7.39
N MET A 19 6.74 -15.25 7.01
CA MET A 19 6.64 -16.41 6.09
C MET A 19 7.22 -16.09 4.71
N THR A 20 7.06 -14.88 4.21
CA THR A 20 7.67 -14.46 2.94
C THR A 20 9.19 -14.60 2.97
N LEU A 21 9.86 -14.12 4.04
CA LEU A 21 11.29 -14.32 4.22
C LEU A 21 11.68 -15.80 4.29
N TYR A 22 10.90 -16.60 5.02
CA TYR A 22 11.13 -18.05 5.11
C TYR A 22 11.11 -18.71 3.73
N TRP A 23 10.09 -18.43 2.91
CA TRP A 23 9.98 -19.00 1.57
C TRP A 23 11.12 -18.55 0.63
N LEU A 24 11.51 -17.26 0.69
CA LEU A 24 12.66 -16.76 -0.05
C LEU A 24 13.97 -17.43 0.38
N ALA A 25 14.14 -17.73 1.66
CA ALA A 25 15.30 -18.49 2.15
C ALA A 25 15.32 -19.93 1.64
N GLN A 26 14.15 -20.57 1.48
CA GLN A 26 14.04 -21.92 0.92
C GLN A 26 14.32 -21.93 -0.60
N SER A 27 14.00 -20.86 -1.33
CA SER A 27 14.29 -20.78 -2.77
C SER A 27 15.77 -20.65 -3.10
N GLY A 28 16.56 -20.10 -2.19
CA GLY A 28 18.00 -19.83 -2.39
C GLY A 28 18.30 -18.41 -2.85
N VAL A 29 17.35 -17.48 -2.71
CA VAL A 29 17.56 -16.03 -2.94
C VAL A 29 18.74 -15.55 -2.09
N PRO A 30 19.69 -14.79 -2.66
CA PRO A 30 20.83 -14.24 -1.93
C PRO A 30 20.38 -13.49 -0.67
N ASN A 31 21.21 -13.55 0.36
CA ASN A 31 20.97 -12.94 1.67
C ASN A 31 19.72 -13.42 2.44
N ALA A 32 18.73 -14.04 1.79
CA ALA A 32 17.49 -14.45 2.46
C ALA A 32 17.72 -15.45 3.62
N ARG A 33 18.57 -16.46 3.41
CA ARG A 33 18.89 -17.44 4.46
C ARG A 33 19.66 -16.82 5.62
N LEU A 34 20.65 -15.99 5.32
CA LEU A 34 21.43 -15.29 6.34
C LEU A 34 20.55 -14.33 7.15
N TYR A 35 19.69 -13.59 6.45
CA TYR A 35 18.77 -12.67 7.08
C TYR A 35 17.74 -13.42 7.94
N LEU A 36 17.18 -14.53 7.46
CA LEU A 36 16.26 -15.36 8.24
C LEU A 36 16.92 -15.83 9.54
N HIS A 37 18.17 -16.30 9.47
CA HIS A 37 18.94 -16.75 10.64
C HIS A 37 19.18 -15.62 11.64
N GLU A 38 19.59 -14.45 11.18
CA GLU A 38 19.85 -13.29 12.05
C GLU A 38 18.58 -12.73 12.70
N THR A 39 17.39 -12.92 12.09
CA THR A 39 16.11 -12.57 12.73
C THR A 39 15.69 -13.57 13.80
N GLY A 40 16.27 -14.75 13.86
CA GLY A 40 15.86 -15.84 14.74
C GLY A 40 14.53 -16.52 14.36
N PHE A 41 13.93 -16.15 13.22
CA PHE A 41 12.63 -16.71 12.81
C PHE A 41 12.71 -18.17 12.37
N ASP A 42 13.90 -18.65 11.98
CA ASP A 42 14.13 -20.04 11.66
C ASP A 42 13.94 -20.97 12.86
N SER A 43 14.23 -20.50 14.07
CA SER A 43 14.02 -21.26 15.32
C SER A 43 12.57 -21.18 15.82
N ASP A 44 11.85 -20.11 15.50
CA ASP A 44 10.47 -19.86 15.93
C ASP A 44 9.43 -20.45 14.96
N PHE A 45 9.85 -20.73 13.73
CA PHE A 45 8.96 -21.22 12.68
C PHE A 45 8.75 -22.73 12.80
N ASN A 46 7.50 -23.11 13.04
CA ASN A 46 7.10 -24.52 13.04
C ASN A 46 6.25 -24.84 11.80
N PRO A 47 6.81 -25.52 10.79
CA PRO A 47 6.10 -25.91 9.57
C PRO A 47 4.78 -26.67 9.85
N SER A 48 4.73 -27.47 10.91
CA SER A 48 3.53 -28.26 11.24
C SER A 48 2.31 -27.43 11.63
N THR A 49 2.50 -26.14 11.93
CA THR A 49 1.40 -25.21 12.23
C THR A 49 0.67 -24.70 10.98
N ILE A 50 1.24 -24.92 9.79
CA ILE A 50 0.65 -24.53 8.52
C ILE A 50 -0.13 -25.74 7.97
N PRO A 51 -1.45 -25.61 7.80
CA PRO A 51 -2.23 -26.67 7.18
C PRO A 51 -1.71 -26.98 5.77
N ALA A 52 -1.60 -28.26 5.43
CA ALA A 52 -1.08 -28.73 4.15
C ALA A 52 0.30 -28.20 3.80
N PHE A 53 1.18 -27.97 4.79
CA PHE A 53 2.52 -27.40 4.59
C PHE A 53 3.29 -28.12 3.47
N GLU A 54 3.34 -29.45 3.48
CA GLU A 54 4.06 -30.23 2.46
C GLU A 54 3.57 -29.96 1.03
N ALA A 55 2.27 -29.80 0.85
CA ALA A 55 1.69 -29.48 -0.44
C ALA A 55 1.91 -28.01 -0.85
N CYS A 56 1.99 -27.11 0.11
CA CYS A 56 2.10 -25.67 -0.12
C CYS A 56 3.56 -25.16 -0.18
N ALA A 57 4.53 -25.91 0.35
CA ALA A 57 5.90 -25.43 0.52
C ALA A 57 6.56 -25.03 -0.81
N LEU A 58 6.61 -25.93 -1.77
CA LEU A 58 7.23 -25.67 -3.06
C LEU A 58 6.50 -24.56 -3.85
N PRO A 59 5.16 -24.58 -4.02
CA PRO A 59 4.46 -23.50 -4.70
C PRO A 59 4.66 -22.13 -4.02
N ASN A 60 4.63 -22.04 -2.70
CA ASN A 60 4.86 -20.77 -2.01
C ASN A 60 6.29 -20.27 -2.20
N THR A 61 7.29 -21.15 -2.08
CA THR A 61 8.71 -20.83 -2.33
C THR A 61 8.87 -20.21 -3.72
N ILE A 62 8.32 -20.84 -4.74
CA ILE A 62 8.40 -20.37 -6.12
C ILE A 62 7.63 -19.08 -6.33
N ALA A 63 6.41 -18.98 -5.80
CA ALA A 63 5.58 -17.78 -5.94
C ALA A 63 6.23 -16.54 -5.32
N GLN A 64 6.88 -16.67 -4.17
CA GLN A 64 7.62 -15.56 -3.55
C GLN A 64 8.85 -15.18 -4.37
N GLU A 65 9.64 -16.16 -4.82
CA GLU A 65 10.82 -15.89 -5.62
C GLU A 65 10.50 -15.24 -6.97
N ILE A 66 9.44 -15.68 -7.67
CA ILE A 66 9.02 -15.10 -8.95
C ILE A 66 8.74 -13.60 -8.78
N ARG A 67 7.94 -13.22 -7.79
CA ARG A 67 7.62 -11.81 -7.55
C ARG A 67 8.87 -11.01 -7.20
N TYR A 68 9.67 -11.53 -6.28
CA TYR A 68 10.92 -10.93 -5.85
C TYR A 68 11.87 -10.68 -7.03
N THR A 69 12.10 -11.70 -7.85
CA THR A 69 12.99 -11.62 -9.02
C THR A 69 12.45 -10.67 -10.08
N ALA A 70 11.16 -10.77 -10.39
CA ALA A 70 10.53 -9.93 -11.40
C ALA A 70 10.53 -8.44 -11.00
N ILE A 71 10.30 -8.11 -9.74
CA ILE A 71 10.44 -6.74 -9.23
C ILE A 71 11.89 -6.26 -9.39
N ASN A 72 12.87 -7.06 -8.94
CA ASN A 72 14.27 -6.71 -9.02
C ASN A 72 14.74 -6.49 -10.46
N ASP A 73 14.24 -7.28 -11.40
CA ASP A 73 14.53 -7.10 -12.84
C ASP A 73 13.94 -5.80 -13.40
N LEU A 74 12.76 -5.39 -12.94
CA LEU A 74 12.19 -4.09 -13.31
C LEU A 74 12.93 -2.92 -12.65
N VAL A 75 13.40 -3.08 -11.42
CA VAL A 75 14.27 -2.09 -10.74
C VAL A 75 15.56 -1.89 -11.54
N ARG A 76 16.21 -2.97 -12.00
CA ARG A 76 17.43 -2.90 -12.82
C ARG A 76 17.20 -2.21 -14.17
N LYS A 77 16.00 -2.34 -14.74
CA LYS A 77 15.60 -1.67 -15.99
C LYS A 77 15.16 -0.21 -15.80
N ALA A 78 14.95 0.22 -14.55
CA ALA A 78 14.64 1.61 -14.27
C ALA A 78 15.92 2.48 -14.38
N ASP A 79 15.77 3.67 -14.96
CA ASP A 79 16.88 4.59 -15.16
C ASP A 79 17.14 5.45 -13.90
N ASN A 80 17.31 4.77 -12.75
CA ASN A 80 17.66 5.40 -11.48
C ASN A 80 18.29 4.39 -10.52
N ARG A 81 18.81 4.87 -9.39
CA ARG A 81 19.50 4.05 -8.39
C ARG A 81 18.93 4.21 -6.98
N ASN A 82 17.71 4.76 -6.87
CA ASN A 82 17.04 4.96 -5.60
C ASN A 82 15.81 4.07 -5.52
N ILE A 83 15.68 3.32 -4.44
CA ILE A 83 14.54 2.42 -4.16
C ILE A 83 13.87 2.89 -2.88
N LEU A 84 12.55 3.12 -2.95
CA LEU A 84 11.66 3.28 -1.81
C LEU A 84 10.74 2.05 -1.75
N ASP A 85 10.97 1.14 -0.81
CA ASP A 85 10.19 -0.09 -0.64
C ASP A 85 9.20 0.11 0.51
N LEU A 86 7.94 0.37 0.18
CA LEU A 86 6.86 0.66 1.13
C LEU A 86 6.16 -0.64 1.54
N ALA A 87 5.93 -0.80 2.84
CA ALA A 87 5.52 -2.05 3.47
C ALA A 87 6.51 -3.19 3.16
N CYS A 88 7.80 -2.88 3.31
CA CYS A 88 8.91 -3.76 2.91
C CYS A 88 8.98 -5.07 3.72
N GLY A 89 8.30 -5.17 4.85
CA GLY A 89 8.29 -6.36 5.69
C GLY A 89 9.71 -6.82 6.05
N TYR A 90 9.93 -8.10 5.94
CA TYR A 90 11.24 -8.74 6.16
C TYR A 90 11.91 -9.12 4.82
N SER A 91 11.78 -8.26 3.81
CA SER A 91 12.38 -8.51 2.49
C SER A 91 13.91 -8.40 2.54
N PRO A 92 14.68 -9.34 1.97
CA PRO A 92 16.14 -9.23 1.84
C PRO A 92 16.56 -8.25 0.74
N ARG A 93 15.63 -7.64 0.01
CA ARG A 93 15.89 -6.77 -1.16
C ARG A 93 16.86 -5.64 -0.86
N GLY A 94 16.74 -5.02 0.33
CA GLY A 94 17.68 -3.98 0.74
C GLY A 94 19.12 -4.44 0.68
N LEU A 95 19.42 -5.64 1.17
CA LEU A 95 20.75 -6.24 1.12
C LEU A 95 21.21 -6.57 -0.30
N ASP A 96 20.33 -7.16 -1.11
CA ASP A 96 20.67 -7.54 -2.48
C ASP A 96 20.92 -6.31 -3.37
N MET A 97 20.09 -5.27 -3.25
CA MET A 97 20.17 -4.08 -4.10
C MET A 97 21.36 -3.17 -3.77
N ILE A 98 21.76 -3.03 -2.50
CA ILE A 98 22.96 -2.26 -2.17
C ILE A 98 24.24 -2.92 -2.70
N GLU A 99 24.27 -4.25 -2.85
CA GLU A 99 25.39 -4.94 -3.50
C GLU A 99 25.54 -4.53 -4.97
N GLU A 100 24.44 -4.17 -5.63
CA GLU A 100 24.41 -3.67 -7.00
C GLU A 100 24.55 -2.14 -7.11
N GLY A 101 24.79 -1.45 -5.98
CA GLY A 101 25.06 0.00 -5.94
C GLY A 101 23.79 0.86 -5.91
N TYR A 102 22.65 0.31 -5.51
CA TYR A 102 21.44 1.08 -5.26
C TYR A 102 21.45 1.71 -3.86
N ARG A 103 20.80 2.84 -3.70
CA ARG A 103 20.37 3.36 -2.40
C ARG A 103 18.99 2.82 -2.10
N TYR A 104 18.83 2.21 -0.95
CA TYR A 104 17.56 1.59 -0.54
C TYR A 104 17.03 2.25 0.73
N HIS A 105 15.78 2.66 0.69
CA HIS A 105 15.02 3.10 1.86
C HIS A 105 13.79 2.22 2.03
N GLY A 106 13.73 1.46 3.12
CA GLY A 106 12.58 0.63 3.48
C GLY A 106 11.63 1.38 4.42
N GLY A 107 10.35 1.34 4.12
CA GLY A 107 9.30 1.89 4.99
C GLY A 107 8.34 0.81 5.45
N ASP A 108 8.09 0.71 6.76
CA ASP A 108 7.09 -0.22 7.33
C ASP A 108 6.56 0.30 8.66
N LEU A 109 5.64 -0.41 9.27
CA LEU A 109 5.03 -0.05 10.54
C LEU A 109 6.04 -0.08 11.72
N GLN A 110 5.72 0.66 12.78
CA GLN A 110 6.51 0.77 14.02
C GLN A 110 6.92 -0.58 14.62
N MET A 111 6.18 -1.64 14.36
CA MET A 111 6.47 -2.97 14.90
C MET A 111 7.50 -3.74 14.06
N VAL A 112 7.74 -3.35 12.82
CA VAL A 112 8.64 -4.03 11.88
C VAL A 112 10.01 -3.36 11.87
N VAL A 113 10.05 -2.05 11.64
CA VAL A 113 11.30 -1.29 11.42
C VAL A 113 12.34 -1.50 12.55
N PRO A 114 12.00 -1.41 13.85
CA PRO A 114 12.99 -1.62 14.91
C PRO A 114 13.55 -3.05 14.97
N GLN A 115 12.85 -4.02 14.40
CA GLN A 115 13.32 -5.41 14.34
C GLN A 115 14.31 -5.64 13.18
N ILE A 116 14.06 -5.00 12.03
CA ILE A 116 14.80 -5.27 10.79
C ILE A 116 16.03 -4.36 10.63
N GLU A 117 15.93 -3.07 10.95
CA GLU A 117 16.99 -2.10 10.67
C GLU A 117 18.35 -2.46 11.31
N PRO A 118 18.44 -2.83 12.59
CA PRO A 118 19.73 -3.21 13.20
C PRO A 118 20.35 -4.43 12.54
N ILE A 119 19.53 -5.41 12.14
CA ILE A 119 20.00 -6.64 11.50
C ILE A 119 20.51 -6.33 10.10
N VAL A 120 19.74 -5.59 9.30
CA VAL A 120 20.14 -5.23 7.94
C VAL A 120 21.40 -4.38 7.95
N LYS A 121 21.53 -3.39 8.82
CA LYS A 121 22.75 -2.58 8.96
C LYS A 121 23.99 -3.43 9.34
N LYS A 122 23.82 -4.41 10.23
CA LYS A 122 24.87 -5.37 10.59
C LYS A 122 25.31 -6.19 9.37
N LEU A 123 24.35 -6.70 8.59
CA LEU A 123 24.62 -7.53 7.42
C LEU A 123 25.18 -6.73 6.23
N ALA A 124 24.79 -5.47 6.08
CA ALA A 124 25.26 -4.55 5.03
C ALA A 124 26.75 -4.16 5.17
N LYS A 125 27.33 -4.30 6.35
CA LYS A 125 28.76 -4.04 6.63
C LYS A 125 29.19 -2.63 6.19
N ASP A 126 30.16 -2.54 5.29
CA ASP A 126 30.71 -1.30 4.72
C ASP A 126 29.71 -0.54 3.83
N LYS A 127 28.60 -1.16 3.43
CA LYS A 127 27.50 -0.53 2.67
C LYS A 127 26.31 -0.09 3.53
N ALA A 128 26.45 -0.11 4.86
CA ALA A 128 25.37 0.25 5.78
C ALA A 128 24.78 1.67 5.54
N ASP A 129 25.56 2.58 4.99
CA ASP A 129 25.12 3.93 4.62
C ASP A 129 24.26 3.99 3.34
N MET A 130 24.18 2.87 2.60
CA MET A 130 23.35 2.76 1.40
C MET A 130 21.95 2.22 1.71
N VAL A 131 21.71 1.74 2.92
CA VAL A 131 20.43 1.18 3.36
C VAL A 131 19.93 1.92 4.59
N SER A 132 18.67 2.34 4.56
CA SER A 132 18.02 3.00 5.69
C SER A 132 16.55 2.59 5.79
N TYR A 133 15.96 2.82 6.96
CA TYR A 133 14.57 2.48 7.22
C TYR A 133 13.88 3.61 7.97
N SER A 134 12.57 3.73 7.79
CA SER A 134 11.72 4.59 8.61
C SER A 134 10.37 3.97 8.88
N VAL A 135 9.75 4.38 9.99
CA VAL A 135 8.37 4.02 10.26
C VAL A 135 7.45 4.77 9.32
N VAL A 136 6.67 4.03 8.53
CA VAL A 136 5.81 4.61 7.50
C VAL A 136 4.40 4.04 7.61
N ASP A 137 3.43 4.92 7.77
CA ASP A 137 2.04 4.65 7.42
C ASP A 137 1.85 5.02 5.94
N VAL A 138 1.68 4.03 5.08
CA VAL A 138 1.56 4.21 3.62
C VAL A 138 0.33 5.02 3.22
N THR A 139 -0.66 5.12 4.11
CA THR A 139 -1.87 5.92 3.90
C THR A 139 -1.70 7.38 4.32
N ASN A 140 -0.61 7.71 5.01
CA ASN A 140 -0.31 9.05 5.49
C ASN A 140 0.67 9.76 4.54
N TYR A 141 0.23 10.87 3.95
CA TYR A 141 1.02 11.66 3.01
C TYR A 141 2.37 12.09 3.60
N ASN A 142 2.37 12.71 4.77
CA ASN A 142 3.60 13.23 5.38
C ASN A 142 4.58 12.11 5.70
N SER A 143 4.09 10.95 6.12
CA SER A 143 4.90 9.76 6.43
C SER A 143 5.59 9.25 5.16
N VAL A 144 4.85 9.10 4.06
CA VAL A 144 5.39 8.63 2.76
C VAL A 144 6.36 9.64 2.16
N MET A 145 6.03 10.94 2.20
CA MET A 145 6.92 11.98 1.68
C MET A 145 8.21 12.10 2.48
N ALA A 146 8.16 12.01 3.81
CA ALA A 146 9.36 12.03 4.66
C ALA A 146 10.30 10.84 4.37
N ALA A 147 9.73 9.66 4.06
CA ALA A 147 10.52 8.50 3.63
C ALA A 147 11.14 8.72 2.24
N ALA A 148 10.38 9.25 1.29
CA ALA A 148 10.88 9.55 -0.05
C ALA A 148 12.00 10.61 -0.03
N ASP A 149 11.92 11.60 0.85
CA ASP A 149 12.90 12.67 1.01
C ASP A 149 14.26 12.20 1.59
N GLN A 150 14.36 10.95 2.06
CA GLN A 150 15.65 10.31 2.39
C GLN A 150 16.46 9.97 1.12
N LEU A 151 15.84 10.02 -0.05
CA LEU A 151 16.44 9.70 -1.33
C LEU A 151 16.52 10.96 -2.21
N THR A 152 17.55 11.05 -3.05
CA THR A 152 17.77 12.22 -3.91
C THR A 152 17.72 11.82 -5.39
N GLY A 153 16.85 12.48 -6.15
CA GLY A 153 16.62 12.20 -7.58
C GLY A 153 15.47 11.21 -7.82
N PRO A 154 15.37 10.66 -9.04
CA PRO A 154 14.28 9.74 -9.39
C PRO A 154 14.25 8.50 -8.53
N ILE A 155 13.05 8.04 -8.15
CA ILE A 155 12.82 6.94 -7.22
C ILE A 155 12.03 5.83 -7.90
N THR A 156 12.46 4.59 -7.73
CA THR A 156 11.61 3.42 -7.97
C THR A 156 10.89 3.08 -6.66
N VAL A 157 9.60 3.35 -6.60
CA VAL A 157 8.74 2.95 -5.49
C VAL A 157 8.33 1.50 -5.68
N ILE A 158 8.39 0.71 -4.63
CA ILE A 158 7.94 -0.69 -4.61
C ILE A 158 6.85 -0.83 -3.55
N THR A 159 5.80 -1.58 -3.87
CA THR A 159 4.86 -2.13 -2.89
C THR A 159 4.64 -3.60 -3.24
N GLU A 160 4.93 -4.52 -2.33
CA GLU A 160 4.77 -5.95 -2.54
C GLU A 160 3.95 -6.60 -1.42
N GLY A 161 2.85 -7.29 -1.78
CA GLY A 161 2.00 -7.98 -0.82
C GLY A 161 1.21 -7.04 0.10
N LEU A 162 0.94 -5.80 -0.35
CA LEU A 162 0.28 -4.76 0.43
C LEU A 162 -1.19 -4.56 0.04
N MET A 163 -1.48 -4.49 -1.27
CA MET A 163 -2.79 -4.06 -1.77
C MET A 163 -3.96 -4.93 -1.30
N VAL A 164 -3.70 -6.20 -1.01
CA VAL A 164 -4.71 -7.15 -0.53
C VAL A 164 -5.24 -6.83 0.87
N TYR A 165 -4.47 -6.10 1.68
CA TYR A 165 -4.83 -5.73 3.05
C TYR A 165 -5.57 -4.39 3.14
N LEU A 166 -5.47 -3.56 2.09
CA LEU A 166 -6.02 -2.22 2.07
C LEU A 166 -7.49 -2.22 1.66
N SER A 167 -8.31 -1.44 2.35
CA SER A 167 -9.63 -1.05 1.87
C SER A 167 -9.49 -0.24 0.58
N GLU A 168 -10.57 -0.11 -0.19
CA GLU A 168 -10.58 0.73 -1.40
C GLU A 168 -10.13 2.17 -1.11
N TYR A 169 -10.55 2.68 0.02
CA TYR A 169 -10.16 3.97 0.54
C TYR A 169 -8.65 4.09 0.78
N GLU A 170 -8.05 3.14 1.48
CA GLU A 170 -6.61 3.11 1.75
C GLU A 170 -5.79 2.94 0.46
N LYS A 171 -6.31 2.18 -0.52
CA LYS A 171 -5.71 2.07 -1.85
C LYS A 171 -5.67 3.42 -2.57
N ARG A 172 -6.74 4.22 -2.49
CA ARG A 172 -6.78 5.58 -3.05
C ARG A 172 -5.73 6.47 -2.39
N SER A 173 -5.66 6.47 -1.05
CA SER A 173 -4.63 7.22 -0.31
C SER A 173 -3.21 6.83 -0.74
N LEU A 174 -2.94 5.54 -0.82
CA LEU A 174 -1.63 5.05 -1.25
C LEU A 174 -1.29 5.53 -2.67
N CYS A 175 -2.24 5.42 -3.61
CA CYS A 175 -2.04 5.89 -4.98
C CYS A 175 -1.78 7.39 -5.05
N ASP A 176 -2.54 8.21 -4.30
CA ASP A 176 -2.35 9.68 -4.23
C ASP A 176 -0.98 10.03 -3.62
N ASN A 177 -0.58 9.32 -2.56
CA ASN A 177 0.72 9.52 -1.90
C ASN A 177 1.88 9.16 -2.84
N ILE A 178 1.80 8.01 -3.53
CA ILE A 178 2.84 7.60 -4.49
C ILE A 178 2.88 8.54 -5.68
N ALA A 179 1.72 8.96 -6.21
CA ALA A 179 1.68 9.95 -7.29
C ALA A 179 2.37 11.26 -6.88
N SER A 180 2.27 11.66 -5.60
CA SER A 180 2.97 12.83 -5.06
C SER A 180 4.47 12.62 -4.96
N VAL A 181 4.94 11.44 -4.56
CA VAL A 181 6.37 11.07 -4.61
C VAL A 181 6.89 11.16 -6.04
N LEU A 182 6.20 10.55 -7.00
CA LEU A 182 6.61 10.56 -8.40
C LEU A 182 6.58 11.97 -9.01
N ARG A 183 5.66 12.84 -8.57
CA ARG A 183 5.61 14.23 -8.99
C ARG A 183 6.81 15.02 -8.49
N LYS A 184 7.24 14.81 -7.26
CA LYS A 184 8.37 15.51 -6.64
C LYS A 184 9.73 14.99 -7.12
N HIS A 185 9.89 13.68 -7.17
CA HIS A 185 11.17 13.01 -7.38
C HIS A 185 11.33 12.44 -8.80
N GLY A 186 10.23 12.17 -9.51
CA GLY A 186 10.26 11.37 -10.74
C GLY A 186 10.39 9.87 -10.46
N GLY A 187 10.52 9.09 -11.52
CA GLY A 187 10.69 7.64 -11.44
C GLY A 187 9.43 6.85 -11.75
N CYS A 188 9.25 5.70 -11.10
CA CYS A 188 8.11 4.81 -11.32
C CYS A 188 7.70 4.06 -10.07
N TRP A 189 6.51 3.46 -10.09
CA TRP A 189 6.00 2.56 -9.06
C TRP A 189 5.83 1.15 -9.61
N ILE A 190 6.30 0.12 -8.90
CA ILE A 190 6.21 -1.30 -9.24
C ILE A 190 5.36 -2.00 -8.19
N CYS A 191 4.27 -2.67 -8.62
CA CYS A 191 3.34 -3.38 -7.76
C CYS A 191 2.92 -4.73 -8.40
N PRO A 192 3.22 -5.90 -7.80
CA PRO A 192 2.88 -7.22 -8.33
C PRO A 192 1.55 -7.77 -7.81
N ASP A 193 0.73 -6.99 -7.12
CA ASP A 193 -0.36 -7.51 -6.27
C ASP A 193 -1.69 -7.78 -7.03
N PHE A 194 -1.73 -7.53 -8.35
CA PHE A 194 -2.97 -7.59 -9.13
C PHE A 194 -3.04 -8.82 -10.05
N ASN A 195 -2.77 -9.99 -9.49
CA ASN A 195 -2.90 -11.24 -10.22
C ASN A 195 -4.31 -11.83 -10.10
N THR A 196 -4.81 -12.39 -11.21
CA THR A 196 -6.14 -12.98 -11.27
C THR A 196 -6.22 -14.30 -10.51
N ASN A 197 -7.43 -14.65 -10.05
CA ASN A 197 -7.68 -15.95 -9.45
C ASN A 197 -7.37 -17.10 -10.42
N GLU A 198 -7.60 -16.90 -11.73
CA GLU A 198 -7.28 -17.89 -12.77
C GLU A 198 -5.79 -18.19 -12.78
N TYR A 199 -4.94 -17.14 -12.80
CA TYR A 199 -3.50 -17.30 -12.69
C TYR A 199 -3.08 -18.06 -11.42
N ALA A 200 -3.61 -17.66 -10.26
CA ALA A 200 -3.28 -18.30 -8.99
C ALA A 200 -3.69 -19.79 -8.96
N MET A 201 -4.81 -20.12 -9.59
CA MET A 201 -5.30 -21.48 -9.71
C MET A 201 -4.46 -22.34 -10.66
N GLU A 202 -4.12 -21.83 -11.85
CA GLU A 202 -3.23 -22.51 -12.79
C GLU A 202 -1.85 -22.73 -12.17
N PHE A 203 -1.32 -21.70 -11.48
CA PHE A 203 -0.04 -21.80 -10.77
C PHE A 203 -0.08 -22.89 -9.71
N SER A 204 -1.10 -22.92 -8.86
CA SER A 204 -1.23 -23.93 -7.80
C SER A 204 -1.38 -25.34 -8.38
N SER A 205 -2.17 -25.52 -9.44
CA SER A 205 -2.41 -26.81 -10.07
C SER A 205 -1.16 -27.42 -10.73
N LEU A 206 -0.17 -26.60 -11.06
CA LEU A 206 1.11 -27.07 -11.59
C LEU A 206 1.92 -27.88 -10.56
N PHE A 207 1.75 -27.57 -9.27
CA PHE A 207 2.57 -28.15 -8.19
C PHE A 207 1.83 -29.15 -7.33
N VAL A 208 0.50 -29.03 -7.17
CA VAL A 208 -0.31 -29.88 -6.30
C VAL A 208 -1.35 -30.64 -7.11
N GLY A 209 -1.58 -31.89 -6.75
CA GLY A 209 -2.65 -32.68 -7.35
C GLY A 209 -4.05 -32.16 -6.95
N GLU A 210 -5.09 -32.57 -7.67
CA GLU A 210 -6.46 -32.07 -7.49
C GLU A 210 -6.96 -32.14 -6.03
N HIS A 211 -6.64 -33.21 -5.32
CA HIS A 211 -7.06 -33.38 -3.93
C HIS A 211 -6.38 -32.39 -2.97
N ALA A 212 -5.09 -32.13 -3.17
CA ALA A 212 -4.33 -31.17 -2.37
C ALA A 212 -4.71 -29.72 -2.74
N LEU A 213 -5.11 -29.49 -3.98
CA LEU A 213 -5.59 -28.17 -4.44
C LEU A 213 -6.85 -27.73 -3.69
N GLU A 214 -7.80 -28.62 -3.44
CA GLU A 214 -8.99 -28.36 -2.64
C GLU A 214 -8.61 -27.97 -1.20
N THR A 215 -7.66 -28.69 -0.61
CA THR A 215 -7.15 -28.38 0.73
C THR A 215 -6.48 -27.00 0.77
N VAL A 216 -5.67 -26.67 -0.22
CA VAL A 216 -5.03 -25.34 -0.34
C VAL A 216 -6.07 -24.22 -0.43
N LYS A 217 -7.09 -24.39 -1.27
CA LYS A 217 -8.20 -23.42 -1.40
C LYS A 217 -8.92 -23.19 -0.07
N ASN A 218 -9.26 -24.27 0.62
CA ASN A 218 -9.97 -24.21 1.89
C ASN A 218 -9.10 -23.53 2.98
N THR A 219 -7.81 -23.81 2.99
CA THR A 219 -6.85 -23.17 3.90
C THR A 219 -6.74 -21.67 3.62
N MET A 220 -6.60 -21.26 2.37
CA MET A 220 -6.57 -19.84 1.98
C MET A 220 -7.85 -19.11 2.36
N LYS A 221 -9.01 -19.74 2.15
CA LYS A 221 -10.30 -19.19 2.55
C LYS A 221 -10.39 -18.99 4.06
N GLN A 222 -10.02 -19.99 4.85
CA GLN A 222 -9.99 -19.90 6.33
C GLN A 222 -9.01 -18.82 6.81
N TYR A 223 -7.87 -18.70 6.15
CA TYR A 223 -6.88 -17.66 6.47
C TYR A 223 -7.45 -16.27 6.20
N ALA A 224 -8.07 -16.06 5.04
CA ALA A 224 -8.71 -14.79 4.70
C ALA A 224 -9.84 -14.41 5.67
N GLU A 225 -10.62 -15.41 6.13
CA GLU A 225 -11.69 -15.20 7.12
C GLU A 225 -11.13 -14.78 8.50
N LYS A 226 -9.98 -15.31 8.88
CA LYS A 226 -9.31 -14.99 10.16
C LYS A 226 -8.53 -13.67 10.12
N SER A 227 -8.05 -13.27 8.95
CA SER A 227 -7.18 -12.08 8.77
C SER A 227 -7.94 -10.76 8.63
N GLY A 228 -9.28 -10.79 8.61
CA GLY A 228 -10.13 -9.60 8.56
C GLY A 228 -10.79 -9.33 7.22
N GLY A 229 -11.78 -8.43 7.24
CA GLY A 229 -12.71 -8.21 6.14
C GLY A 229 -12.10 -7.77 4.80
N ASN A 230 -11.00 -7.00 4.84
CA ASN A 230 -10.37 -6.50 3.63
C ASN A 230 -9.67 -7.60 2.83
N LEU A 231 -8.93 -8.50 3.48
CA LEU A 231 -8.27 -9.61 2.80
C LEU A 231 -9.29 -10.50 2.09
N LYS A 232 -10.39 -10.87 2.76
CA LYS A 232 -11.46 -11.66 2.15
C LYS A 232 -12.08 -10.96 0.94
N LYS A 233 -12.35 -9.66 1.05
CA LYS A 233 -12.95 -8.84 -0.02
C LYS A 233 -12.00 -8.70 -1.22
N ASN A 234 -10.70 -8.59 -0.97
CA ASN A 234 -9.68 -8.35 -1.99
C ASN A 234 -9.06 -9.62 -2.58
N MET A 235 -9.45 -10.82 -2.13
CA MET A 235 -8.98 -12.08 -2.72
C MET A 235 -9.42 -12.24 -4.19
N SER A 236 -10.54 -11.62 -4.58
CA SER A 236 -10.93 -11.52 -5.99
C SER A 236 -10.48 -10.16 -6.52
N VAL A 237 -9.44 -10.16 -7.34
CA VAL A 237 -8.89 -8.92 -7.90
C VAL A 237 -9.81 -8.40 -9.01
N ASP A 238 -10.45 -7.28 -8.75
CA ASP A 238 -11.10 -6.50 -9.80
C ASP A 238 -10.06 -5.56 -10.45
N VAL A 239 -9.52 -6.00 -11.57
CA VAL A 239 -8.50 -5.27 -12.33
C VAL A 239 -9.04 -3.91 -12.77
N SER A 240 -10.29 -3.83 -13.22
CA SER A 240 -10.89 -2.60 -13.74
C SER A 240 -11.05 -1.53 -12.65
N SER A 241 -11.57 -1.93 -11.50
CA SER A 241 -11.74 -1.02 -10.36
C SER A 241 -10.39 -0.52 -9.82
N ASN A 242 -9.39 -1.39 -9.71
CA ASN A 242 -8.05 -0.96 -9.30
C ASN A 242 -7.38 -0.05 -10.35
N MET A 243 -7.57 -0.32 -11.66
CA MET A 243 -7.07 0.54 -12.74
C MET A 243 -7.68 1.95 -12.66
N GLU A 244 -8.96 2.05 -12.33
CA GLU A 244 -9.63 3.34 -12.11
C GLU A 244 -9.01 4.11 -10.94
N ILE A 245 -8.70 3.44 -9.82
CA ILE A 245 -8.04 4.06 -8.66
C ILE A 245 -6.70 4.68 -9.07
N PHE A 246 -5.85 3.94 -9.79
CA PHE A 246 -4.57 4.42 -10.28
C PHE A 246 -4.73 5.60 -11.24
N SER A 247 -5.66 5.47 -12.20
CA SER A 247 -5.94 6.51 -13.19
C SER A 247 -6.42 7.82 -12.54
N ASN A 248 -7.24 7.74 -11.50
CA ASN A 248 -7.77 8.89 -10.75
C ASN A 248 -6.67 9.61 -9.96
N ALA A 249 -5.63 8.89 -9.50
CA ALA A 249 -4.45 9.47 -8.88
C ALA A 249 -3.48 10.14 -9.89
N GLY A 250 -3.79 10.08 -11.19
CA GLY A 250 -2.94 10.63 -12.25
C GLY A 250 -1.81 9.67 -12.68
N LEU A 251 -1.95 8.38 -12.40
CA LEU A 251 -1.00 7.35 -12.79
C LEU A 251 -1.41 6.67 -14.10
N GLU A 252 -0.43 6.43 -14.95
CA GLU A 252 -0.53 5.58 -16.13
C GLU A 252 0.10 4.23 -15.82
N VAL A 253 -0.63 3.14 -16.06
CA VAL A 253 -0.23 1.78 -15.69
C VAL A 253 0.15 1.00 -16.93
N GLU A 254 1.35 0.44 -16.94
CA GLU A 254 1.81 -0.58 -17.86
C GLU A 254 1.74 -1.95 -17.16
N ILE A 255 0.98 -2.89 -17.71
CA ILE A 255 0.89 -4.26 -17.20
C ILE A 255 1.97 -5.10 -17.87
N LEU A 256 2.90 -5.62 -17.09
CA LEU A 256 4.03 -6.42 -17.53
C LEU A 256 3.89 -7.86 -17.04
N PRO A 257 4.40 -8.86 -17.77
CA PRO A 257 4.47 -10.23 -17.28
C PRO A 257 5.48 -10.36 -16.14
N PHE A 258 5.37 -11.41 -15.33
CA PHE A 258 6.38 -11.71 -14.29
C PHE A 258 7.77 -11.97 -14.85
N GLY A 259 7.88 -12.42 -16.08
CA GLY A 259 9.16 -12.63 -16.70
C GLY A 259 9.05 -13.07 -18.14
N THR A 260 10.20 -13.10 -18.78
CA THR A 260 10.43 -13.67 -20.10
C THR A 260 10.90 -15.13 -19.97
N ASP A 261 11.08 -15.80 -21.11
CA ASP A 261 11.59 -17.17 -21.13
C ASP A 261 13.01 -17.32 -20.52
N ASP A 262 13.73 -16.18 -20.36
CA ASP A 262 15.11 -16.13 -19.84
C ASP A 262 15.19 -15.91 -18.33
N ILE A 263 14.05 -15.75 -17.63
CA ILE A 263 14.05 -15.55 -16.18
C ILE A 263 14.74 -16.72 -15.48
N LYS A 264 15.68 -16.40 -14.61
CA LYS A 264 16.44 -17.37 -13.83
C LYS A 264 15.94 -17.35 -12.39
N LEU A 265 15.45 -18.49 -11.92
CA LEU A 265 15.05 -18.70 -10.54
C LEU A 265 16.05 -19.67 -9.86
N TYR A 266 16.40 -19.38 -8.62
CA TYR A 266 17.19 -20.28 -7.80
C TYR A 266 16.44 -21.59 -7.52
N SER A 267 15.12 -21.49 -7.30
CA SER A 267 14.23 -22.64 -7.07
C SER A 267 14.07 -23.57 -8.28
N TYR A 268 14.61 -23.24 -9.45
CA TYR A 268 14.65 -24.19 -10.56
C TYR A 268 15.38 -25.50 -10.21
N SER A 269 16.37 -25.43 -9.31
CA SER A 269 17.04 -26.63 -8.79
C SER A 269 16.11 -27.58 -8.02
N LEU A 270 14.97 -27.10 -7.55
CA LEU A 270 13.97 -27.85 -6.81
C LEU A 270 12.90 -28.51 -7.72
N MET A 271 13.01 -28.35 -9.03
CA MET A 271 11.97 -28.75 -9.99
C MET A 271 12.52 -29.59 -11.13
N GLU A 272 11.69 -30.51 -11.60
CA GLU A 272 11.90 -31.24 -12.86
C GLU A 272 11.73 -30.30 -14.07
N GLU A 273 12.41 -30.61 -15.19
CA GLU A 273 12.46 -29.75 -16.38
C GLU A 273 11.06 -29.50 -16.98
N GLU A 274 10.18 -30.51 -16.97
CA GLU A 274 8.81 -30.35 -17.45
C GLU A 274 8.05 -29.28 -16.71
N LYS A 275 8.19 -29.24 -15.37
CA LYS A 275 7.57 -28.19 -14.52
C LYS A 275 8.18 -26.83 -14.78
N ARG A 276 9.50 -26.74 -15.00
CA ARG A 276 10.16 -25.47 -15.36
C ARG A 276 9.62 -24.92 -16.68
N VAL A 277 9.44 -25.77 -17.68
CA VAL A 277 8.88 -25.36 -19.00
C VAL A 277 7.45 -24.88 -18.85
N ALA A 278 6.61 -25.59 -18.09
CA ALA A 278 5.23 -25.18 -17.84
C ALA A 278 5.16 -23.86 -17.06
N LEU A 279 6.02 -23.69 -16.05
CA LEU A 279 6.13 -22.48 -15.23
C LEU A 279 6.52 -21.25 -16.08
N ARG A 280 7.49 -21.37 -17.01
CA ARG A 280 7.88 -20.29 -17.92
C ARG A 280 6.71 -19.80 -18.79
N LYS A 281 5.86 -20.73 -19.26
CA LYS A 281 4.64 -20.35 -19.99
C LYS A 281 3.67 -19.57 -19.12
N LEU A 282 3.58 -19.95 -17.83
CA LEU A 282 2.69 -19.33 -16.89
C LEU A 282 3.13 -17.91 -16.49
N PHE A 283 4.43 -17.60 -16.50
CA PHE A 283 4.95 -16.25 -16.22
C PHE A 283 4.36 -15.18 -17.13
N LYS A 284 4.03 -15.54 -18.37
CA LYS A 284 3.41 -14.62 -19.34
C LYS A 284 1.96 -14.24 -18.96
N LYS A 285 1.32 -15.02 -18.10
CA LYS A 285 -0.05 -14.77 -17.60
C LYS A 285 -0.07 -13.99 -16.31
N GLY A 286 1.01 -14.04 -15.52
CA GLY A 286 1.15 -13.24 -14.31
C GLY A 286 1.36 -11.77 -14.62
N SER A 287 1.03 -10.88 -13.72
CA SER A 287 1.08 -9.44 -13.95
C SER A 287 1.81 -8.66 -12.86
N ILE A 288 2.68 -7.77 -13.31
CA ILE A 288 3.24 -6.69 -12.50
C ILE A 288 2.78 -5.37 -13.10
N TRP A 289 2.29 -4.49 -12.26
CA TRP A 289 1.94 -3.15 -12.67
C TRP A 289 3.13 -2.21 -12.45
N LYS A 290 3.60 -1.61 -13.55
CA LYS A 290 4.56 -0.52 -13.52
C LYS A 290 3.81 0.76 -13.84
N SER A 291 3.87 1.73 -12.94
CA SER A 291 3.13 2.97 -13.08
C SER A 291 4.07 4.16 -13.13
N VAL A 292 3.71 5.14 -13.93
CA VAL A 292 4.38 6.44 -14.02
C VAL A 292 3.32 7.54 -13.95
N LEU A 293 3.72 8.77 -13.67
CA LEU A 293 2.79 9.90 -13.81
C LEU A 293 2.39 10.07 -15.27
N LYS A 294 1.11 10.34 -15.50
CA LYS A 294 0.61 10.78 -16.82
C LYS A 294 1.36 12.03 -17.28
N LYS A 295 1.61 12.14 -18.58
CA LYS A 295 2.38 13.28 -19.16
C LYS A 295 1.79 14.64 -18.79
N GLU A 296 0.48 14.75 -18.72
CA GLU A 296 -0.25 15.94 -18.28
C GLU A 296 0.06 16.32 -16.83
N CYS A 297 0.45 15.34 -16.00
CA CYS A 297 0.81 15.51 -14.60
C CYS A 297 2.33 15.72 -14.35
N GLN A 298 3.15 15.56 -15.39
CA GLN A 298 4.62 15.68 -15.29
C GLN A 298 5.13 17.13 -15.43
N GLN A 299 4.31 18.04 -15.97
CA GLN A 299 4.72 19.41 -16.30
C GLN A 299 4.52 20.38 -15.14
N SER A 300 4.98 20.07 -13.94
CA SER A 300 5.17 21.13 -12.93
C SER A 300 6.09 20.67 -11.80
N PRO A 301 7.26 21.29 -11.63
CA PRO A 301 8.00 21.24 -10.37
C PRO A 301 7.41 22.19 -9.32
N SER A 302 6.43 22.99 -9.64
CA SER A 302 5.56 23.74 -8.74
C SER A 302 4.15 23.13 -8.80
N ILE A 303 3.53 22.88 -7.65
CA ILE A 303 2.07 22.75 -7.55
C ILE A 303 1.52 23.83 -8.48
N PRO A 304 0.74 23.48 -9.55
CA PRO A 304 0.19 24.54 -10.38
C PRO A 304 -0.58 25.47 -9.45
N ASP A 305 -0.28 26.75 -9.48
CA ASP A 305 -1.07 27.75 -8.74
C ASP A 305 -2.58 27.55 -8.99
N ASN A 306 -2.93 26.99 -10.15
CA ASN A 306 -4.29 26.59 -10.54
C ASN A 306 -4.83 25.35 -9.83
N TYR A 307 -4.01 24.44 -9.32
CA TYR A 307 -4.50 23.27 -8.58
C TYR A 307 -4.89 23.64 -7.16
N VAL A 308 -4.12 24.52 -6.53
CA VAL A 308 -4.45 25.12 -5.24
C VAL A 308 -5.36 26.34 -5.43
N SER A 309 -5.27 27.05 -6.56
CA SER A 309 -6.13 28.23 -6.84
C SER A 309 -7.60 27.90 -7.01
N GLY A 310 -7.94 26.64 -7.37
CA GLY A 310 -9.33 26.16 -7.37
C GLY A 310 -9.82 25.69 -6.00
N PHE A 311 -8.91 25.38 -5.06
CA PHE A 311 -9.28 24.96 -3.73
C PHE A 311 -9.51 26.18 -2.83
N SER A 312 -10.65 26.21 -2.19
CA SER A 312 -10.92 27.20 -1.15
C SER A 312 -11.73 26.57 -0.02
N THR A 313 -11.48 27.08 1.17
CA THR A 313 -12.28 26.76 2.36
C THR A 313 -12.74 28.06 3.00
N ASN A 314 -13.98 28.08 3.43
CA ASN A 314 -14.56 29.18 4.20
C ASN A 314 -15.05 28.62 5.54
N LEU A 315 -14.50 29.16 6.63
CA LEU A 315 -14.81 28.78 8.00
C LEU A 315 -15.56 29.93 8.66
N ARG A 316 -16.77 29.67 9.16
CA ARG A 316 -17.61 30.66 9.86
C ARG A 316 -18.11 30.06 11.15
N ILE A 317 -18.01 30.83 12.23
CA ILE A 317 -18.55 30.47 13.54
C ILE A 317 -19.77 31.32 13.83
N GLU A 318 -20.86 30.65 14.17
CA GLU A 318 -22.08 31.28 14.67
C GLU A 318 -22.66 30.41 15.79
N ASN A 319 -22.85 30.99 16.99
CA ASN A 319 -23.41 30.28 18.15
C ASN A 319 -22.74 28.94 18.46
N ASP A 320 -21.41 28.91 18.52
CA ASP A 320 -20.56 27.72 18.80
C ASP A 320 -20.66 26.59 17.75
N VAL A 321 -21.26 26.89 16.59
CA VAL A 321 -21.29 26.01 15.42
C VAL A 321 -20.30 26.51 14.39
N LEU A 322 -19.35 25.67 14.00
CA LEU A 322 -18.43 25.96 12.90
C LEU A 322 -18.99 25.41 11.60
N SER A 323 -19.25 26.29 10.65
CA SER A 323 -19.60 25.92 9.27
C SER A 323 -18.36 25.95 8.40
N ILE A 324 -18.07 24.84 7.72
CA ILE A 324 -16.91 24.68 6.85
C ILE A 324 -17.41 24.40 5.43
N THR A 325 -17.24 25.36 4.53
CA THR A 325 -17.51 25.17 3.09
C THR A 325 -16.21 24.77 2.40
N ILE A 326 -16.25 23.72 1.59
CA ILE A 326 -15.08 23.20 0.87
C ILE A 326 -15.38 23.19 -0.63
N VAL A 327 -14.51 23.84 -1.40
CA VAL A 327 -14.65 23.97 -2.86
C VAL A 327 -13.54 23.17 -3.56
N SER A 328 -13.88 22.53 -4.66
CA SER A 328 -13.02 21.77 -5.57
C SER A 328 -12.67 20.38 -5.05
N ARG A 329 -11.46 20.12 -4.62
CA ARG A 329 -10.97 18.78 -4.22
C ARG A 329 -10.40 18.84 -2.81
N LEU A 330 -10.72 17.82 -2.02
CA LEU A 330 -10.10 17.62 -0.72
C LEU A 330 -9.23 16.35 -0.76
N ASP A 331 -7.94 16.52 -1.03
CA ASP A 331 -6.99 15.45 -1.25
C ASP A 331 -5.69 15.64 -0.43
N SER A 332 -4.65 14.86 -0.72
CA SER A 332 -3.40 14.91 0.02
C SER A 332 -2.68 16.27 -0.04
N LEU A 333 -2.98 17.12 -1.01
CA LEU A 333 -2.41 18.45 -1.15
C LEU A 333 -3.23 19.53 -0.45
N THR A 334 -4.55 19.37 -0.44
CA THR A 334 -5.49 20.38 0.09
C THR A 334 -5.96 20.08 1.52
N ALA A 335 -5.92 18.81 1.94
CA ALA A 335 -6.27 18.43 3.31
C ALA A 335 -5.38 19.09 4.39
N PRO A 336 -4.05 19.24 4.22
CA PRO A 336 -3.22 20.01 5.16
C PRO A 336 -3.65 21.46 5.31
N LEU A 337 -4.09 22.09 4.21
CA LEU A 337 -4.56 23.48 4.23
C LEU A 337 -5.88 23.64 4.99
N LEU A 338 -6.75 22.62 4.95
CA LEU A 338 -7.98 22.63 5.73
C LEU A 338 -7.69 22.45 7.22
N ILE A 339 -6.81 21.51 7.59
CA ILE A 339 -6.49 21.26 9.00
C ILE A 339 -5.79 22.47 9.65
N GLU A 340 -4.84 23.11 8.94
CA GLU A 340 -4.19 24.32 9.41
C GLU A 340 -5.19 25.43 9.77
N LYS A 341 -6.14 25.70 8.85
CA LYS A 341 -7.21 26.70 9.09
C LYS A 341 -8.15 26.29 10.24
N TYR A 342 -8.43 24.98 10.36
CA TYR A 342 -9.25 24.49 11.45
C TYR A 342 -8.55 24.67 12.81
N GLU A 343 -7.29 24.31 12.89
CA GLU A 343 -6.47 24.47 14.11
C GLU A 343 -6.34 25.94 14.54
N ASP A 344 -6.27 26.88 13.57
CA ASP A 344 -6.27 28.32 13.86
C ASP A 344 -7.57 28.74 14.55
N VAL A 345 -8.70 28.25 14.03
CA VAL A 345 -10.01 28.53 14.61
C VAL A 345 -10.19 27.86 15.97
N GLU A 346 -9.76 26.61 16.13
CA GLU A 346 -9.86 25.86 17.39
C GLU A 346 -9.02 26.47 18.52
N ARG A 347 -7.92 27.18 18.21
CA ARG A 347 -7.13 27.92 19.20
C ARG A 347 -7.86 29.16 19.75
N GLU A 348 -8.73 29.76 18.97
CA GLU A 348 -9.40 31.01 19.33
C GLU A 348 -10.81 30.80 19.87
N TYR A 349 -11.49 29.72 19.47
CA TYR A 349 -12.89 29.48 19.73
C TYR A 349 -13.16 28.07 20.27
N THR A 350 -14.14 27.96 21.18
CA THR A 350 -14.67 26.65 21.57
C THR A 350 -15.74 26.22 20.58
N ILE A 351 -15.54 25.10 19.92
CA ILE A 351 -16.42 24.57 18.90
C ILE A 351 -17.17 23.37 19.46
N HIS A 352 -18.50 23.42 19.47
CA HIS A 352 -19.35 22.32 19.95
C HIS A 352 -19.97 21.50 18.84
N ARG A 353 -20.02 22.04 17.62
CA ARG A 353 -20.58 21.38 16.47
C ARG A 353 -19.91 21.85 15.19
N VAL A 354 -19.79 20.94 14.21
CA VAL A 354 -19.31 21.26 12.86
C VAL A 354 -20.36 20.90 11.81
N THR A 355 -20.52 21.78 10.84
CA THR A 355 -21.30 21.53 9.62
C THR A 355 -20.39 21.64 8.42
N PHE A 356 -20.27 20.60 7.64
CA PHE A 356 -19.53 20.58 6.38
C PHE A 356 -20.51 20.83 5.22
N ASP A 357 -20.38 21.95 4.55
CA ASP A 357 -21.07 22.23 3.28
C ASP A 357 -20.17 21.82 2.11
N LEU A 358 -20.57 20.76 1.42
CA LEU A 358 -19.79 20.10 0.39
C LEU A 358 -20.43 20.21 -1.01
N GLU A 359 -21.29 21.22 -1.25
CA GLU A 359 -21.97 21.44 -2.54
C GLU A 359 -20.97 21.54 -3.70
N SER A 360 -19.88 22.24 -3.48
CA SER A 360 -18.83 22.48 -4.47
C SER A 360 -17.64 21.52 -4.38
N LEU A 361 -17.73 20.48 -3.53
CA LEU A 361 -16.70 19.45 -3.44
C LEU A 361 -16.88 18.41 -4.54
N SER A 362 -15.92 18.32 -5.44
CA SER A 362 -15.94 17.40 -6.57
C SER A 362 -15.26 16.06 -6.28
N TYR A 363 -14.34 16.03 -5.30
CA TYR A 363 -13.56 14.84 -4.96
C TYR A 363 -13.09 14.90 -3.50
N VAL A 364 -13.13 13.76 -2.84
CA VAL A 364 -12.53 13.56 -1.52
C VAL A 364 -11.61 12.33 -1.56
N SER A 365 -10.34 12.54 -1.20
CA SER A 365 -9.40 11.43 -1.02
C SER A 365 -9.46 10.92 0.41
N SER A 366 -8.65 9.92 0.67
CA SER A 366 -8.46 9.37 2.00
C SER A 366 -7.83 10.37 2.97
N ALA A 367 -6.89 11.18 2.51
CA ALA A 367 -6.31 12.24 3.31
C ALA A 367 -7.39 13.27 3.66
N GLY A 368 -8.23 13.63 2.68
CA GLY A 368 -9.36 14.53 2.91
C GLY A 368 -10.36 13.98 3.93
N LEU A 369 -10.76 12.71 3.77
CA LEU A 369 -11.71 12.08 4.71
C LEU A 369 -11.12 11.97 6.12
N ARG A 370 -9.82 11.71 6.25
CA ARG A 370 -9.13 11.68 7.55
C ARG A 370 -9.24 13.04 8.24
N VAL A 371 -8.98 14.13 7.53
CA VAL A 371 -9.11 15.48 8.10
C VAL A 371 -10.56 15.77 8.52
N LEU A 372 -11.55 15.43 7.67
CA LEU A 372 -12.95 15.55 8.07
C LEU A 372 -13.28 14.72 9.32
N THR A 373 -12.72 13.49 9.42
CA THR A 373 -12.89 12.61 10.58
C THR A 373 -12.24 13.21 11.84
N MET A 374 -11.00 13.71 11.73
CA MET A 374 -10.32 14.37 12.86
C MET A 374 -11.12 15.57 13.36
N ILE A 375 -11.62 16.42 12.47
CA ILE A 375 -12.45 17.56 12.84
C ILE A 375 -13.77 17.10 13.49
N ARG A 376 -14.39 16.03 13.00
CA ARG A 376 -15.58 15.45 13.62
C ARG A 376 -15.29 14.93 15.05
N GLU A 377 -14.19 14.23 15.21
CA GLU A 377 -13.80 13.63 16.50
C GLU A 377 -13.46 14.70 17.55
N SER A 378 -12.82 15.81 17.14
CA SER A 378 -12.49 16.92 18.07
C SER A 378 -13.72 17.58 18.67
N VAL A 379 -14.88 17.52 18.01
CA VAL A 379 -16.17 18.01 18.53
C VAL A 379 -17.06 16.89 19.09
N GLY A 380 -16.47 15.77 19.53
CA GLY A 380 -17.20 14.66 20.13
C GLY A 380 -18.17 13.96 19.17
N ASN A 381 -17.81 13.87 17.89
CA ASN A 381 -18.63 13.34 16.78
C ASN A 381 -19.89 14.16 16.47
N ASN A 382 -19.99 15.39 16.93
CA ASN A 382 -21.10 16.28 16.66
C ASN A 382 -20.88 17.04 15.34
N ALA A 383 -20.81 16.31 14.23
CA ALA A 383 -20.62 16.86 12.89
C ALA A 383 -21.66 16.33 11.91
N VAL A 384 -22.12 17.22 11.01
CA VAL A 384 -23.04 16.87 9.94
C VAL A 384 -22.49 17.32 8.58
N VAL A 385 -22.90 16.65 7.53
CA VAL A 385 -22.54 16.97 6.16
C VAL A 385 -23.82 17.40 5.40
N GLU A 386 -23.70 18.49 4.68
CA GLU A 386 -24.77 19.07 3.88
C GLU A 386 -24.34 19.22 2.42
N ASN A 387 -25.30 19.22 1.51
CA ASN A 387 -25.15 19.59 0.10
C ASN A 387 -24.07 18.80 -0.68
N CYS A 388 -23.79 17.55 -0.36
CA CYS A 388 -22.82 16.76 -1.12
C CYS A 388 -23.47 15.94 -2.24
N ASN A 389 -22.69 15.66 -3.30
CA ASN A 389 -23.14 14.77 -4.37
C ASN A 389 -23.22 13.30 -3.90
N ASP A 390 -23.96 12.47 -4.64
CA ASP A 390 -24.22 11.08 -4.28
C ASP A 390 -22.96 10.21 -4.10
N THR A 391 -21.90 10.49 -4.86
CA THR A 391 -20.65 9.74 -4.78
C THR A 391 -19.94 10.04 -3.46
N ILE A 392 -19.81 11.32 -3.11
CA ILE A 392 -19.20 11.76 -1.84
C ILE A 392 -20.08 11.32 -0.67
N ALA A 393 -21.41 11.44 -0.80
CA ALA A 393 -22.34 10.99 0.23
C ALA A 393 -22.18 9.50 0.58
N LYS A 394 -21.95 8.63 -0.41
CA LYS A 394 -21.68 7.21 -0.18
C LYS A 394 -20.38 6.97 0.59
N ILE A 395 -19.32 7.69 0.22
CA ILE A 395 -18.01 7.61 0.88
C ILE A 395 -18.13 8.04 2.36
N LEU A 396 -18.77 9.19 2.59
CA LEU A 396 -18.90 9.75 3.93
C LEU A 396 -19.79 8.90 4.85
N LYS A 397 -20.87 8.31 4.31
CA LYS A 397 -21.71 7.36 5.06
C LYS A 397 -20.96 6.09 5.46
N GLN A 398 -20.02 5.61 4.64
CA GLN A 398 -19.14 4.48 4.99
C GLN A 398 -18.14 4.81 6.11
N ALA A 399 -17.89 6.11 6.33
CA ALA A 399 -17.05 6.63 7.40
C ALA A 399 -17.86 7.20 8.57
N ASP A 400 -19.10 6.73 8.74
CA ASP A 400 -20.02 7.08 9.83
C ASP A 400 -20.38 8.58 9.94
N PHE A 401 -20.34 9.31 8.82
CA PHE A 401 -20.84 10.68 8.80
C PHE A 401 -22.37 10.74 8.65
N VAL A 402 -22.99 11.62 9.39
CA VAL A 402 -24.39 12.00 9.19
C VAL A 402 -24.48 12.92 7.99
N VAL A 403 -25.02 12.39 6.89
CA VAL A 403 -25.21 13.14 5.64
C VAL A 403 -26.69 13.50 5.48
N LEU A 404 -26.98 14.79 5.48
CA LEU A 404 -28.35 15.30 5.31
C LEU A 404 -28.74 15.29 3.83
N PRO A 405 -29.99 14.93 3.49
CA PRO A 405 -30.48 14.98 2.12
C PRO A 405 -30.52 16.42 1.59
N MET A 406 -30.19 16.62 0.31
CA MET A 406 -30.20 17.94 -0.34
C MET A 406 -31.52 18.74 -0.24
N CYS A 407 -32.62 18.12 0.15
CA CYS A 407 -33.97 18.72 0.13
C CYS A 407 -34.36 19.52 1.39
N PHE A 408 -33.56 19.57 2.43
CA PHE A 408 -34.01 20.15 3.70
C PHE A 408 -33.79 21.67 3.84
N LEU A 409 -32.97 22.32 3.02
CA LEU A 409 -32.58 23.72 3.24
C LEU A 409 -33.27 24.78 2.33
N LYS A 410 -34.07 24.39 1.34
CA LYS A 410 -34.80 25.39 0.52
C LYS A 410 -36.07 25.99 1.16
N ASN A 411 -36.45 25.50 2.34
CA ASN A 411 -37.71 25.94 2.99
C ASN A 411 -37.54 26.81 4.24
N PHE A 412 -36.36 27.19 4.65
CA PHE A 412 -36.13 27.98 5.86
C PHE A 412 -35.71 29.44 5.64
N THR A 413 -35.64 29.90 4.36
CA THR A 413 -35.34 31.31 4.05
C THR A 413 -36.52 32.07 3.48
N LYS A 414 -37.74 31.77 3.95
CA LYS A 414 -38.91 32.63 3.74
C LYS A 414 -39.74 32.61 5.03
N ASN A 415 -39.40 33.49 5.93
CA ASN A 415 -40.29 34.27 6.77
C ASN A 415 -39.47 35.30 7.54
#